data_594bd1e83f13367f36878cbdada74fd6
#
_entry.id   594bd1e83f13367f36878cbdada74fd6
#
_cell.length_a   1.000
_cell.length_b   1.000
_cell.length_c   1.000
_cell.angle_alpha   90.00
_cell.angle_beta   90.00
_cell.angle_gamma   90.00
#
_symmetry.space_group_name_H-M   'P 1'
#
loop_
_entity.id
_entity.type
_entity.pdbx_description
1 polymer ?
#
loop_
_entity_poly.entity_id
_entity_poly.type
_entity_poly.pdbx_seq_one_letter_code
_entity_poly.pdbx_strand_id
1 'polypeptide(L)'
;MKNIAIIGSTGSIGTQTLDIVRANGDIRVSALAAGNNVALLEQQVREFKPDIVGVWSEDKAKELRVALSEFDIRIVSGMEGLIEVACYESAEILVTAIVGMIGIRPTVEAIKAGKDIALANKETLVTAGHIIMPLAEACGVKILPVDSEHSAIFQCIHGEEENRIRRLLITASGGAFRGYKREELEHVTVEDALRHPNWSMGRKITVDSATLVNKGLEVIEAKWLFDVKPDQIEVVVQPQSIIHSMVEFCDGAVKAQLGTPDMKLPIQYALYYPERRKLTSDTLDFAKMGNIIIDTPDRETFKGIDFAYSAIRTGGSMPTVFNAANEKAVEMFLHKDIQFLQIYDIIEMCMEAHKIIENPTLTDIFETEQWVYEYIEKYFNR
;
A
#
# COMPACT_ATOMS: atom_id res chain seq x y z
N MET A 1 -8.57 -17.41 -20.03
CA MET A 1 -8.04 -17.53 -18.64
C MET A 1 -7.18 -16.28 -18.46
N LYS A 2 -7.48 -15.47 -17.47
CA LYS A 2 -6.72 -14.25 -17.18
C LYS A 2 -5.34 -14.61 -16.63
N ASN A 3 -4.28 -13.90 -17.06
CA ASN A 3 -2.92 -14.15 -16.59
C ASN A 3 -2.44 -12.99 -15.72
N ILE A 4 -1.79 -13.30 -14.61
CA ILE A 4 -1.26 -12.28 -13.69
C ILE A 4 0.23 -12.48 -13.40
N ALA A 5 0.91 -11.38 -13.14
CA ALA A 5 2.22 -11.32 -12.51
C ALA A 5 2.06 -10.81 -11.07
N ILE A 6 2.85 -11.30 -10.13
CA ILE A 6 2.83 -10.86 -8.73
C ILE A 6 4.25 -10.52 -8.29
N ILE A 7 4.50 -9.26 -7.94
CA ILE A 7 5.72 -8.85 -7.25
C ILE A 7 5.45 -8.74 -5.75
N GLY A 8 6.24 -9.43 -4.92
CA GLY A 8 6.00 -9.57 -3.49
C GLY A 8 5.08 -10.76 -3.12
N SER A 9 5.16 -11.86 -3.87
CA SER A 9 4.26 -13.02 -3.76
C SER A 9 4.29 -13.71 -2.38
N THR A 10 5.38 -13.60 -1.65
CA THR A 10 5.56 -14.21 -0.31
C THR A 10 5.12 -13.30 0.84
N GLY A 11 4.70 -12.07 0.54
CA GLY A 11 4.13 -11.14 1.51
C GLY A 11 2.65 -11.42 1.79
N SER A 12 2.06 -10.66 2.73
CA SER A 12 0.65 -10.84 3.14
C SER A 12 -0.33 -10.70 1.95
N ILE A 13 -0.17 -9.67 1.12
CA ILE A 13 -1.04 -9.46 -0.05
C ILE A 13 -0.78 -10.51 -1.12
N GLY A 14 0.49 -10.84 -1.38
CA GLY A 14 0.86 -11.84 -2.39
C GLY A 14 0.30 -13.23 -2.07
N THR A 15 0.40 -13.68 -0.82
CA THR A 15 -0.15 -14.96 -0.38
C THR A 15 -1.68 -15.00 -0.47
N GLN A 16 -2.36 -13.93 -0.06
CA GLN A 16 -3.82 -13.82 -0.18
C GLN A 16 -4.27 -13.74 -1.65
N THR A 17 -3.47 -13.10 -2.53
CA THR A 17 -3.71 -13.13 -3.98
C THR A 17 -3.67 -14.57 -4.51
N LEU A 18 -2.67 -15.35 -4.11
CA LEU A 18 -2.57 -16.77 -4.50
C LEU A 18 -3.69 -17.62 -3.91
N ASP A 19 -4.20 -17.31 -2.70
CA ASP A 19 -5.39 -17.96 -2.14
C ASP A 19 -6.63 -17.75 -3.03
N ILE A 20 -6.81 -16.52 -3.55
CA ILE A 20 -7.91 -16.19 -4.46
C ILE A 20 -7.77 -16.94 -5.77
N VAL A 21 -6.56 -16.99 -6.33
CA VAL A 21 -6.26 -17.74 -7.56
C VAL A 21 -6.60 -19.22 -7.37
N ARG A 22 -6.19 -19.79 -6.25
CA ARG A 22 -6.46 -21.21 -5.89
C ARG A 22 -7.96 -21.46 -5.74
N ALA A 23 -8.68 -20.58 -5.09
CA ALA A 23 -10.10 -20.74 -4.82
C ALA A 23 -10.97 -20.65 -6.09
N ASN A 24 -10.61 -19.78 -7.04
CA ASN A 24 -11.38 -19.56 -8.26
C ASN A 24 -10.95 -20.48 -9.43
N GLY A 25 -9.67 -20.79 -9.56
CA GLY A 25 -9.14 -21.74 -10.55
C GLY A 25 -9.17 -21.27 -12.02
N ASP A 26 -9.50 -19.99 -12.28
CA ASP A 26 -9.65 -19.41 -13.62
C ASP A 26 -8.62 -18.31 -13.95
N ILE A 27 -7.66 -18.10 -13.05
CA ILE A 27 -6.52 -17.21 -13.23
C ILE A 27 -5.23 -18.05 -13.30
N ARG A 28 -4.37 -17.74 -14.27
CA ARG A 28 -3.02 -18.27 -14.34
C ARG A 28 -2.03 -17.29 -13.72
N VAL A 29 -1.14 -17.79 -12.89
CA VAL A 29 0.02 -17.05 -12.40
C VAL A 29 1.17 -17.32 -13.36
N SER A 30 1.50 -16.35 -14.21
CA SER A 30 2.56 -16.47 -15.22
C SER A 30 3.93 -16.00 -14.71
N ALA A 31 3.96 -15.13 -13.71
CA ALA A 31 5.20 -14.57 -13.19
C ALA A 31 5.09 -14.31 -11.68
N LEU A 32 6.13 -14.66 -10.91
CA LEU A 32 6.22 -14.42 -9.47
C LEU A 32 7.54 -13.74 -9.12
N ALA A 33 7.52 -12.82 -8.15
CA ALA A 33 8.75 -12.34 -7.54
C ALA A 33 8.62 -12.20 -6.02
N ALA A 34 9.72 -12.48 -5.32
CA ALA A 34 9.82 -12.30 -3.88
C ALA A 34 11.15 -11.65 -3.47
N GLY A 35 11.20 -11.13 -2.23
CA GLY A 35 12.43 -10.62 -1.62
C GLY A 35 13.35 -11.76 -1.18
N ASN A 36 13.27 -12.11 0.12
CA ASN A 36 14.20 -13.05 0.76
C ASN A 36 13.60 -14.41 1.14
N ASN A 37 12.28 -14.57 1.11
CA ASN A 37 11.61 -15.81 1.52
C ASN A 37 11.57 -16.83 0.38
N VAL A 38 12.74 -17.40 0.07
CA VAL A 38 12.94 -18.36 -1.03
C VAL A 38 12.20 -19.66 -0.78
N ALA A 39 12.12 -20.11 0.48
CA ALA A 39 11.43 -21.37 0.80
C ALA A 39 9.92 -21.33 0.48
N LEU A 40 9.24 -20.22 0.81
CA LEU A 40 7.85 -20.05 0.44
C LEU A 40 7.69 -19.82 -1.07
N LEU A 41 8.61 -19.07 -1.70
CA LEU A 41 8.60 -18.85 -3.14
C LEU A 41 8.74 -20.18 -3.90
N GLU A 42 9.63 -21.08 -3.47
CA GLU A 42 9.78 -22.42 -4.05
C GLU A 42 8.46 -23.21 -4.00
N GLN A 43 7.75 -23.19 -2.85
CA GLN A 43 6.44 -23.83 -2.72
C GLN A 43 5.43 -23.25 -3.70
N GLN A 44 5.38 -21.91 -3.83
CA GLN A 44 4.51 -21.22 -4.77
C GLN A 44 4.84 -21.59 -6.23
N VAL A 45 6.12 -21.69 -6.57
CA VAL A 45 6.57 -22.10 -7.90
C VAL A 45 6.14 -23.55 -8.23
N ARG A 46 6.32 -24.47 -7.30
CA ARG A 46 5.90 -25.88 -7.47
C ARG A 46 4.39 -26.02 -7.66
N GLU A 47 3.61 -25.17 -7.00
CA GLU A 47 2.15 -25.19 -7.08
C GLU A 47 1.63 -24.52 -8.36
N PHE A 48 2.04 -23.27 -8.61
CA PHE A 48 1.46 -22.44 -9.68
C PHE A 48 2.20 -22.54 -11.02
N LYS A 49 3.41 -23.07 -11.04
CA LYS A 49 4.25 -23.30 -12.23
C LYS A 49 4.33 -22.07 -13.15
N PRO A 50 4.81 -20.92 -12.62
CA PRO A 50 5.00 -19.72 -13.43
C PRO A 50 6.08 -19.94 -14.50
N ASP A 51 6.08 -19.13 -15.53
CA ASP A 51 7.09 -19.16 -16.59
C ASP A 51 8.40 -18.46 -16.18
N ILE A 52 8.28 -17.43 -15.33
CA ILE A 52 9.41 -16.65 -14.81
C ILE A 52 9.28 -16.37 -13.32
N VAL A 53 10.40 -16.38 -12.62
CA VAL A 53 10.49 -16.12 -11.18
C VAL A 53 11.63 -15.15 -10.87
N GLY A 54 11.32 -14.09 -10.13
CA GLY A 54 12.28 -13.09 -9.66
C GLY A 54 12.61 -13.24 -8.17
N VAL A 55 13.89 -13.06 -7.82
CA VAL A 55 14.34 -12.94 -6.43
C VAL A 55 15.22 -11.72 -6.28
N TRP A 56 15.10 -10.98 -5.19
CA TRP A 56 15.88 -9.76 -5.03
C TRP A 56 17.39 -10.00 -5.02
N SER A 57 17.87 -11.01 -4.29
CA SER A 57 19.28 -11.35 -4.16
C SER A 57 19.73 -12.38 -5.20
N GLU A 58 20.85 -12.12 -5.88
CA GLU A 58 21.45 -13.10 -6.82
C GLU A 58 21.86 -14.40 -6.11
N ASP A 59 22.34 -14.34 -4.89
CA ASP A 59 22.70 -15.57 -4.16
C ASP A 59 21.45 -16.42 -3.86
N LYS A 60 20.33 -15.78 -3.51
CA LYS A 60 19.04 -16.46 -3.37
C LYS A 60 18.51 -16.98 -4.70
N ALA A 61 18.77 -16.30 -5.80
CA ALA A 61 18.44 -16.81 -7.12
C ALA A 61 19.23 -18.09 -7.48
N LYS A 62 20.51 -18.17 -7.11
CA LYS A 62 21.33 -19.39 -7.27
C LYS A 62 20.77 -20.55 -6.45
N GLU A 63 20.40 -20.31 -5.17
CA GLU A 63 19.77 -21.31 -4.31
C GLU A 63 18.48 -21.85 -4.98
N LEU A 64 17.63 -20.95 -5.48
CA LEU A 64 16.36 -21.30 -6.11
C LEU A 64 16.55 -22.09 -7.43
N ARG A 65 17.55 -21.74 -8.26
CA ARG A 65 17.91 -22.49 -9.49
C ARG A 65 18.27 -23.93 -9.18
N VAL A 66 18.98 -24.18 -8.08
CA VAL A 66 19.33 -25.54 -7.64
C VAL A 66 18.08 -26.27 -7.17
N ALA A 67 17.25 -25.63 -6.32
CA ALA A 67 16.05 -26.21 -5.75
C ALA A 67 14.97 -26.54 -6.79
N LEU A 68 14.95 -25.82 -7.92
CA LEU A 68 13.96 -25.96 -9.00
C LEU A 68 14.57 -26.51 -10.29
N SER A 69 15.72 -27.21 -10.21
CA SER A 69 16.45 -27.73 -11.38
C SER A 69 15.65 -28.69 -12.26
N GLU A 70 14.60 -29.30 -11.73
CA GLU A 70 13.69 -30.17 -12.48
C GLU A 70 12.61 -29.42 -13.30
N PHE A 71 12.48 -28.10 -13.09
CA PHE A 71 11.50 -27.26 -13.80
C PHE A 71 12.21 -26.41 -14.87
N ASP A 72 11.58 -26.29 -16.02
CA ASP A 72 12.00 -25.33 -17.06
C ASP A 72 11.42 -23.95 -16.75
N ILE A 73 12.01 -23.25 -15.77
CA ILE A 73 11.56 -21.94 -15.29
C ILE A 73 12.72 -20.95 -15.37
N ARG A 74 12.46 -19.79 -15.96
CA ARG A 74 13.43 -18.71 -15.98
C ARG A 74 13.52 -18.04 -14.61
N ILE A 75 14.73 -18.01 -14.02
CA ILE A 75 14.97 -17.39 -12.69
C ILE A 75 15.89 -16.18 -12.88
N VAL A 76 15.39 -15.01 -12.46
CA VAL A 76 16.03 -13.70 -12.59
C VAL A 76 16.21 -13.04 -11.22
N SER A 77 17.07 -11.99 -11.13
CA SER A 77 17.36 -11.34 -9.85
C SER A 77 17.55 -9.83 -9.96
N GLY A 78 17.53 -9.16 -8.83
CA GLY A 78 17.73 -7.72 -8.69
C GLY A 78 16.61 -6.90 -9.34
N MET A 79 16.86 -5.59 -9.50
CA MET A 79 15.86 -4.66 -10.04
C MET A 79 15.46 -5.01 -11.48
N GLU A 80 16.42 -5.32 -12.32
CA GLU A 80 16.14 -5.68 -13.73
C GLU A 80 15.31 -6.97 -13.82
N GLY A 81 15.61 -7.97 -12.95
CA GLY A 81 14.81 -9.18 -12.86
C GLY A 81 13.39 -8.91 -12.34
N LEU A 82 13.24 -7.97 -11.40
CA LEU A 82 11.92 -7.56 -10.89
C LEU A 82 11.08 -6.88 -11.97
N ILE A 83 11.72 -6.02 -12.78
CA ILE A 83 11.09 -5.37 -13.94
C ILE A 83 10.67 -6.43 -14.97
N GLU A 84 11.54 -7.40 -15.25
CA GLU A 84 11.25 -8.46 -16.21
C GLU A 84 10.03 -9.30 -15.79
N VAL A 85 9.90 -9.63 -14.49
CA VAL A 85 8.72 -10.29 -13.92
C VAL A 85 7.48 -9.41 -14.06
N ALA A 86 7.59 -8.11 -13.74
CA ALA A 86 6.49 -7.17 -13.80
C ALA A 86 5.97 -6.95 -15.23
N CYS A 87 6.86 -7.00 -16.22
CA CYS A 87 6.56 -6.80 -17.64
C CYS A 87 6.32 -8.11 -18.40
N TYR A 88 6.22 -9.26 -17.72
CA TYR A 88 6.14 -10.54 -18.40
C TYR A 88 5.02 -10.57 -19.44
N GLU A 89 5.35 -11.00 -20.65
CA GLU A 89 4.54 -10.81 -21.87
C GLU A 89 3.09 -11.29 -21.71
N SER A 90 2.90 -12.49 -21.17
CA SER A 90 1.57 -13.11 -21.06
C SER A 90 0.72 -12.54 -19.91
N ALA A 91 1.30 -11.80 -18.97
CA ALA A 91 0.54 -11.21 -17.86
C ALA A 91 -0.28 -10.02 -18.35
N GLU A 92 -1.55 -9.98 -17.99
CA GLU A 92 -2.48 -8.89 -18.27
C GLU A 92 -2.53 -7.89 -17.10
N ILE A 93 -2.39 -8.40 -15.88
CA ILE A 93 -2.41 -7.61 -14.64
C ILE A 93 -1.12 -7.86 -13.85
N LEU A 94 -0.52 -6.78 -13.37
CA LEU A 94 0.53 -6.82 -12.36
C LEU A 94 -0.06 -6.55 -10.98
N VAL A 95 0.11 -7.47 -10.04
CA VAL A 95 -0.18 -7.25 -8.62
C VAL A 95 1.09 -6.74 -7.93
N THR A 96 1.05 -5.51 -7.44
CA THR A 96 2.19 -4.85 -6.76
C THR A 96 2.09 -5.04 -5.25
N ALA A 97 2.49 -6.20 -4.75
CA ALA A 97 2.42 -6.56 -3.32
C ALA A 97 3.76 -6.38 -2.58
N ILE A 98 4.64 -5.56 -3.13
CA ILE A 98 5.93 -5.19 -2.55
C ILE A 98 5.78 -3.96 -1.66
N VAL A 99 6.61 -3.79 -0.65
CA VAL A 99 6.57 -2.66 0.29
C VAL A 99 7.67 -1.67 -0.04
N GLY A 100 7.39 -0.38 0.17
CA GLY A 100 8.36 0.71 -0.03
C GLY A 100 8.53 1.16 -1.48
N MET A 101 9.44 2.09 -1.70
CA MET A 101 9.63 2.77 -3.00
C MET A 101 10.24 1.89 -4.09
N ILE A 102 10.76 0.72 -3.73
CA ILE A 102 11.30 -0.27 -4.68
C ILE A 102 10.27 -0.72 -5.74
N GLY A 103 8.98 -0.64 -5.44
CA GLY A 103 7.88 -0.99 -6.36
C GLY A 103 7.64 0.01 -7.49
N ILE A 104 8.19 1.23 -7.41
CA ILE A 104 7.90 2.31 -8.38
C ILE A 104 8.41 1.95 -9.79
N ARG A 105 9.69 1.58 -9.92
CA ARG A 105 10.28 1.27 -11.24
C ARG A 105 9.59 0.11 -11.96
N PRO A 106 9.35 -1.05 -11.30
CA PRO A 106 8.60 -2.14 -11.93
C PRO A 106 7.18 -1.73 -12.34
N THR A 107 6.50 -0.89 -11.53
CA THR A 107 5.15 -0.41 -11.86
C THR A 107 5.16 0.49 -13.08
N VAL A 108 6.11 1.43 -13.19
CA VAL A 108 6.26 2.31 -14.36
C VAL A 108 6.49 1.50 -15.63
N GLU A 109 7.40 0.53 -15.59
CA GLU A 109 7.70 -0.29 -16.78
C GLU A 109 6.53 -1.22 -17.14
N ALA A 110 5.80 -1.76 -16.16
CA ALA A 110 4.60 -2.55 -16.42
C ALA A 110 3.48 -1.72 -17.08
N ILE A 111 3.27 -0.47 -16.64
CA ILE A 111 2.33 0.46 -17.28
C ILE A 111 2.73 0.70 -18.74
N LYS A 112 4.01 0.98 -19.03
CA LYS A 112 4.53 1.14 -20.40
C LYS A 112 4.35 -0.12 -21.24
N ALA A 113 4.40 -1.29 -20.60
CA ALA A 113 4.15 -2.58 -21.24
C ALA A 113 2.65 -2.91 -21.40
N GLY A 114 1.74 -1.97 -21.06
CA GLY A 114 0.30 -2.12 -21.23
C GLY A 114 -0.36 -3.04 -20.22
N LYS A 115 0.21 -3.20 -19.02
CA LYS A 115 -0.36 -4.03 -17.94
C LYS A 115 -1.27 -3.21 -17.05
N ASP A 116 -2.47 -3.70 -16.76
CA ASP A 116 -3.28 -3.17 -15.66
C ASP A 116 -2.57 -3.42 -14.32
N ILE A 117 -2.71 -2.50 -13.38
CA ILE A 117 -2.01 -2.57 -12.08
C ILE A 117 -3.02 -2.80 -10.96
N ALA A 118 -2.98 -3.95 -10.31
CA ALA A 118 -3.63 -4.19 -9.03
C ALA A 118 -2.68 -3.65 -7.92
N LEU A 119 -2.92 -2.40 -7.52
CA LEU A 119 -1.99 -1.61 -6.71
C LEU A 119 -2.22 -1.83 -5.21
N ALA A 120 -1.29 -2.54 -4.56
CA ALA A 120 -1.23 -2.64 -3.10
C ALA A 120 -0.07 -1.84 -2.48
N ASN A 121 0.88 -1.39 -3.31
CA ASN A 121 2.02 -0.56 -2.89
C ASN A 121 1.63 0.92 -2.92
N LYS A 122 1.13 1.42 -1.80
CA LYS A 122 0.67 2.83 -1.69
C LYS A 122 1.80 3.84 -1.90
N GLU A 123 3.03 3.49 -1.51
CA GLU A 123 4.20 4.34 -1.65
C GLU A 123 4.43 4.77 -3.10
N THR A 124 4.04 3.95 -4.07
CA THR A 124 4.08 4.27 -5.51
C THR A 124 3.29 5.53 -5.86
N LEU A 125 2.07 5.68 -5.36
CA LEU A 125 1.26 6.88 -5.61
C LEU A 125 1.59 8.02 -4.66
N VAL A 126 1.97 7.72 -3.42
CA VAL A 126 2.37 8.74 -2.46
C VAL A 126 3.53 9.57 -3.00
N THR A 127 4.54 8.92 -3.57
CA THR A 127 5.79 9.59 -4.00
C THR A 127 5.80 9.93 -5.48
N ALA A 128 5.19 9.11 -6.33
CA ALA A 128 5.26 9.24 -7.79
C ALA A 128 3.87 9.36 -8.47
N GLY A 129 2.81 9.67 -7.72
CA GLY A 129 1.45 9.74 -8.27
C GLY A 129 1.30 10.70 -9.44
N HIS A 130 2.04 11.82 -9.43
CA HIS A 130 2.10 12.81 -10.53
C HIS A 130 2.74 12.27 -11.80
N ILE A 131 3.50 11.18 -11.74
CA ILE A 131 4.08 10.47 -12.88
C ILE A 131 3.21 9.28 -13.27
N ILE A 132 2.79 8.48 -12.28
CA ILE A 132 2.08 7.22 -12.49
C ILE A 132 0.70 7.43 -13.12
N MET A 133 -0.11 8.36 -12.58
CA MET A 133 -1.48 8.52 -13.08
C MET A 133 -1.55 9.04 -14.51
N PRO A 134 -0.81 10.10 -14.91
CA PRO A 134 -0.78 10.52 -16.32
C PRO A 134 -0.19 9.47 -17.26
N LEU A 135 0.79 8.68 -16.79
CA LEU A 135 1.37 7.59 -17.59
C LEU A 135 0.34 6.47 -17.83
N ALA A 136 -0.40 6.09 -16.79
CA ALA A 136 -1.46 5.07 -16.91
C ALA A 136 -2.55 5.51 -17.88
N GLU A 137 -2.99 6.77 -17.80
CA GLU A 137 -3.95 7.36 -18.73
C GLU A 137 -3.42 7.33 -20.17
N ALA A 138 -2.19 7.79 -20.39
CA ALA A 138 -1.53 7.81 -21.72
C ALA A 138 -1.38 6.41 -22.33
N CYS A 139 -1.15 5.38 -21.51
CA CYS A 139 -1.03 3.99 -21.93
C CYS A 139 -2.38 3.26 -22.00
N GLY A 140 -3.48 3.87 -21.54
CA GLY A 140 -4.81 3.26 -21.50
C GLY A 140 -4.94 2.08 -20.54
N VAL A 141 -4.10 2.02 -19.49
CA VAL A 141 -4.12 0.97 -18.47
C VAL A 141 -4.83 1.44 -17.20
N LYS A 142 -5.37 0.49 -16.44
CA LYS A 142 -6.11 0.78 -15.21
C LYS A 142 -5.21 0.64 -13.99
N ILE A 143 -5.37 1.56 -13.04
CA ILE A 143 -4.83 1.41 -11.69
C ILE A 143 -6.01 0.96 -10.80
N LEU A 144 -5.97 -0.29 -10.35
CA LEU A 144 -7.02 -0.95 -9.58
C LEU A 144 -6.57 -1.02 -8.12
N PRO A 145 -7.19 -0.29 -7.19
CA PRO A 145 -6.74 -0.23 -5.81
C PRO A 145 -6.98 -1.55 -5.07
N VAL A 146 -5.95 -2.00 -4.37
CA VAL A 146 -5.98 -3.16 -3.47
C VAL A 146 -6.05 -2.73 -2.01
N ASP A 147 -5.53 -1.55 -1.66
CA ASP A 147 -5.73 -0.98 -0.32
C ASP A 147 -7.23 -0.93 0.01
N SER A 148 -7.63 -1.36 1.21
CA SER A 148 -9.03 -1.61 1.55
C SER A 148 -9.90 -0.36 1.45
N GLU A 149 -9.39 0.78 1.90
CA GLU A 149 -10.08 2.06 1.88
C GLU A 149 -10.27 2.59 0.46
N HIS A 150 -9.21 2.50 -0.36
CA HIS A 150 -9.26 2.94 -1.75
C HIS A 150 -10.12 2.01 -2.61
N SER A 151 -10.03 0.70 -2.36
CA SER A 151 -10.94 -0.27 -2.98
C SER A 151 -12.41 0.02 -2.62
N ALA A 152 -12.69 0.39 -1.37
CA ALA A 152 -14.03 0.76 -0.93
C ALA A 152 -14.56 2.00 -1.67
N ILE A 153 -13.74 3.05 -1.78
CA ILE A 153 -14.07 4.26 -2.54
C ILE A 153 -14.31 3.90 -4.00
N PHE A 154 -13.38 3.15 -4.61
CA PHE A 154 -13.49 2.69 -6.00
C PHE A 154 -14.79 1.90 -6.24
N GLN A 155 -15.20 1.04 -5.31
CA GLN A 155 -16.47 0.32 -5.38
C GLN A 155 -17.69 1.24 -5.23
N CYS A 156 -17.60 2.31 -4.45
CA CYS A 156 -18.67 3.27 -4.26
C CYS A 156 -18.89 4.17 -5.48
N ILE A 157 -17.83 4.50 -6.22
CA ILE A 157 -17.92 5.34 -7.43
C ILE A 157 -18.23 4.52 -8.69
N HIS A 158 -18.09 3.21 -8.68
CA HIS A 158 -18.43 2.38 -9.81
C HIS A 158 -19.92 2.52 -10.18
N GLY A 159 -20.19 2.92 -11.42
CA GLY A 159 -21.53 3.28 -11.92
C GLY A 159 -21.98 4.71 -11.56
N GLU A 160 -21.09 5.53 -11.03
CA GLU A 160 -21.32 6.93 -10.66
C GLU A 160 -20.30 7.88 -11.32
N GLU A 161 -19.66 7.44 -12.38
CA GLU A 161 -18.52 8.12 -13.02
C GLU A 161 -18.89 9.53 -13.50
N GLU A 162 -20.16 9.78 -13.84
CA GLU A 162 -20.68 11.08 -14.24
C GLU A 162 -21.07 11.97 -13.04
N ASN A 163 -21.06 11.42 -11.82
CA ASN A 163 -21.53 12.12 -10.64
C ASN A 163 -20.37 12.77 -9.87
N ARG A 164 -20.52 14.07 -9.60
CA ARG A 164 -19.48 14.83 -8.93
C ARG A 164 -19.33 14.43 -7.47
N ILE A 165 -18.13 14.04 -7.08
CA ILE A 165 -17.73 13.78 -5.70
C ILE A 165 -17.67 15.12 -4.95
N ARG A 166 -18.37 15.21 -3.82
CA ARG A 166 -18.26 16.31 -2.87
C ARG A 166 -17.06 16.12 -1.97
N ARG A 167 -16.96 14.94 -1.34
CA ARG A 167 -15.80 14.53 -0.53
C ARG A 167 -15.68 13.02 -0.39
N LEU A 168 -14.47 12.57 -0.10
CA LEU A 168 -14.14 11.22 0.31
C LEU A 168 -14.04 11.16 1.84
N LEU A 169 -14.60 10.12 2.44
CA LEU A 169 -14.52 9.85 3.86
C LEU A 169 -13.70 8.58 4.07
N ILE A 170 -12.41 8.75 4.33
CA ILE A 170 -11.47 7.63 4.53
C ILE A 170 -11.58 7.19 5.99
N THR A 171 -11.90 5.92 6.22
CA THR A 171 -12.02 5.38 7.57
C THR A 171 -10.67 4.92 8.12
N ALA A 172 -10.48 5.08 9.41
CA ALA A 172 -9.34 4.58 10.17
C ALA A 172 -9.83 3.73 11.33
N SER A 173 -9.11 2.65 11.69
CA SER A 173 -9.40 1.92 12.95
C SER A 173 -9.10 2.76 14.21
N GLY A 174 -8.22 3.74 14.06
CA GLY A 174 -7.65 4.54 15.15
C GLY A 174 -6.33 3.98 15.70
N GLY A 175 -5.89 2.80 15.22
CA GLY A 175 -4.63 2.17 15.61
C GLY A 175 -4.63 1.59 17.03
N ALA A 176 -3.47 1.10 17.45
CA ALA A 176 -3.28 0.43 18.76
C ALA A 176 -3.48 1.39 19.95
N PHE A 177 -3.24 2.68 19.77
CA PHE A 177 -3.25 3.67 20.84
C PHE A 177 -4.47 4.62 20.80
N ARG A 178 -5.55 4.21 20.13
CA ARG A 178 -6.77 5.00 20.10
C ARG A 178 -7.27 5.33 21.54
N GLY A 179 -7.43 6.62 21.82
CA GLY A 179 -7.85 7.13 23.13
C GLY A 179 -6.72 7.44 24.11
N TYR A 180 -5.47 7.10 23.78
CA TYR A 180 -4.31 7.50 24.59
C TYR A 180 -4.06 9.01 24.44
N LYS A 181 -3.51 9.59 25.51
CA LYS A 181 -2.97 10.95 25.50
C LYS A 181 -1.47 10.94 25.21
N ARG A 182 -0.93 12.10 24.84
CA ARG A 182 0.49 12.21 24.44
C ARG A 182 1.44 11.73 25.54
N GLU A 183 1.13 12.01 26.81
CA GLU A 183 1.94 11.60 27.97
C GLU A 183 1.98 10.07 28.14
N GLU A 184 0.89 9.39 27.78
CA GLU A 184 0.83 7.92 27.83
C GLU A 184 1.66 7.27 26.72
N LEU A 185 1.91 7.98 25.60
CA LEU A 185 2.71 7.51 24.47
C LEU A 185 4.23 7.59 24.72
N GLU A 186 4.70 8.33 25.74
CA GLU A 186 6.12 8.46 26.06
C GLU A 186 6.77 7.12 26.46
N HIS A 187 5.99 6.18 26.95
CA HIS A 187 6.49 4.92 27.52
C HIS A 187 6.03 3.67 26.74
N VAL A 188 5.34 3.84 25.60
CA VAL A 188 4.88 2.69 24.82
C VAL A 188 6.03 1.98 24.14
N THR A 189 5.91 0.67 24.10
CA THR A 189 6.93 -0.21 23.52
C THR A 189 6.59 -0.60 22.08
N VAL A 190 7.55 -1.19 21.37
CA VAL A 190 7.33 -1.79 20.06
C VAL A 190 6.24 -2.86 20.13
N GLU A 191 6.26 -3.66 21.20
CA GLU A 191 5.31 -4.73 21.43
C GLU A 191 3.86 -4.20 21.61
N ASP A 192 3.70 -3.03 22.23
CA ASP A 192 2.40 -2.37 22.37
C ASP A 192 1.91 -1.81 21.02
N ALA A 193 2.79 -1.16 20.26
CA ALA A 193 2.47 -0.61 18.95
C ALA A 193 2.06 -1.69 17.93
N LEU A 194 2.57 -2.92 18.09
CA LEU A 194 2.27 -4.05 17.21
C LEU A 194 0.93 -4.75 17.54
N ARG A 195 0.21 -4.35 18.59
CA ARG A 195 -1.09 -4.93 18.97
C ARG A 195 -2.25 -4.22 18.28
N HIS A 196 -2.39 -4.44 16.96
CA HIS A 196 -3.54 -3.89 16.25
C HIS A 196 -4.85 -4.59 16.66
N PRO A 197 -5.97 -3.83 16.91
CA PRO A 197 -7.20 -4.43 17.47
C PRO A 197 -7.93 -5.36 16.48
N ASN A 198 -7.90 -5.10 15.18
CA ASN A 198 -8.76 -5.78 14.20
C ASN A 198 -7.98 -6.49 13.08
N TRP A 199 -6.79 -6.01 12.73
CA TRP A 199 -6.03 -6.47 11.56
C TRP A 199 -4.75 -7.21 11.97
N SER A 200 -4.46 -8.31 11.27
CA SER A 200 -3.14 -8.94 11.31
C SER A 200 -2.33 -8.46 10.10
N MET A 201 -1.38 -7.59 10.33
CA MET A 201 -0.62 -6.89 9.29
C MET A 201 0.89 -7.03 9.49
N GLY A 202 1.67 -6.60 8.49
CA GLY A 202 3.11 -6.46 8.61
C GLY A 202 3.52 -5.47 9.70
N ARG A 203 4.72 -5.61 10.24
CA ARG A 203 5.20 -4.80 11.38
C ARG A 203 5.21 -3.30 11.06
N LYS A 204 5.72 -2.91 9.88
CA LYS A 204 5.80 -1.50 9.45
C LYS A 204 4.42 -0.85 9.42
N ILE A 205 3.48 -1.40 8.68
CA ILE A 205 2.13 -0.84 8.53
C ILE A 205 1.35 -0.83 9.85
N THR A 206 1.64 -1.76 10.78
CA THR A 206 1.01 -1.76 12.11
C THR A 206 1.47 -0.56 12.94
N VAL A 207 2.76 -0.20 12.89
CA VAL A 207 3.27 1.04 13.52
C VAL A 207 2.71 2.28 12.81
N ASP A 208 2.65 2.28 11.48
CA ASP A 208 2.02 3.38 10.71
C ASP A 208 0.55 3.59 11.08
N SER A 209 -0.17 2.51 11.37
CA SER A 209 -1.54 2.57 11.90
C SER A 209 -1.59 3.19 13.29
N ALA A 210 -0.66 2.81 14.18
CA ALA A 210 -0.57 3.34 15.54
C ALA A 210 -0.24 4.84 15.57
N THR A 211 0.55 5.34 14.61
CA THR A 211 0.90 6.76 14.45
C THR A 211 -0.12 7.56 13.62
N LEU A 212 -1.12 6.92 13.03
CA LEU A 212 -1.99 7.47 11.98
C LEU A 212 -1.25 7.96 10.73
N VAL A 213 0.03 7.67 10.57
CA VAL A 213 0.78 7.95 9.34
C VAL A 213 0.24 7.12 8.18
N ASN A 214 -0.13 5.85 8.41
CA ASN A 214 -0.77 5.03 7.37
C ASN A 214 -1.97 5.76 6.76
N LYS A 215 -2.81 6.36 7.60
CA LYS A 215 -3.98 7.11 7.13
C LYS A 215 -3.58 8.40 6.39
N GLY A 216 -2.48 9.01 6.80
CA GLY A 216 -1.87 10.12 6.06
C GLY A 216 -1.39 9.73 4.66
N LEU A 217 -0.70 8.58 4.53
CA LEU A 217 -0.28 8.04 3.23
C LEU A 217 -1.49 7.77 2.33
N GLU A 218 -2.55 7.21 2.89
CA GLU A 218 -3.79 6.94 2.18
C GLU A 218 -4.54 8.20 1.71
N VAL A 219 -4.46 9.31 2.44
CA VAL A 219 -4.96 10.62 2.00
C VAL A 219 -4.24 11.07 0.73
N ILE A 220 -2.91 10.90 0.68
CA ILE A 220 -2.11 11.26 -0.50
C ILE A 220 -2.44 10.34 -1.68
N GLU A 221 -2.56 9.04 -1.44
CA GLU A 221 -2.94 8.05 -2.46
C GLU A 221 -4.32 8.35 -3.04
N ALA A 222 -5.32 8.65 -2.20
CA ALA A 222 -6.68 8.96 -2.61
C ALA A 222 -6.75 10.20 -3.53
N LYS A 223 -5.95 11.23 -3.25
CA LYS A 223 -5.85 12.41 -4.14
C LYS A 223 -5.51 12.01 -5.56
N TRP A 224 -4.55 11.10 -5.73
CA TRP A 224 -4.09 10.67 -7.05
C TRP A 224 -5.07 9.70 -7.71
N LEU A 225 -5.56 8.69 -6.99
CA LEU A 225 -6.47 7.69 -7.55
C LEU A 225 -7.80 8.25 -8.02
N PHE A 226 -8.34 9.24 -7.30
CA PHE A 226 -9.70 9.74 -7.53
C PHE A 226 -9.75 11.18 -8.05
N ASP A 227 -8.58 11.75 -8.36
CA ASP A 227 -8.43 13.12 -8.86
C ASP A 227 -9.23 14.17 -8.05
N VAL A 228 -9.11 14.09 -6.72
CA VAL A 228 -9.76 15.00 -5.77
C VAL A 228 -8.75 15.96 -5.14
N LYS A 229 -9.24 17.12 -4.70
CA LYS A 229 -8.40 18.06 -3.96
C LYS A 229 -8.20 17.60 -2.52
N PRO A 230 -7.09 17.96 -1.85
CA PRO A 230 -6.86 17.61 -0.45
C PRO A 230 -8.01 17.97 0.50
N ASP A 231 -8.66 19.11 0.27
CA ASP A 231 -9.79 19.58 1.10
C ASP A 231 -11.11 18.81 0.84
N GLN A 232 -11.14 17.94 -0.16
CA GLN A 232 -12.23 17.01 -0.41
C GLN A 232 -12.01 15.64 0.23
N ILE A 233 -10.92 15.45 0.96
CA ILE A 233 -10.61 14.19 1.66
C ILE A 233 -10.73 14.46 3.15
N GLU A 234 -11.53 13.66 3.84
CA GLU A 234 -11.70 13.71 5.29
C GLU A 234 -11.43 12.34 5.90
N VAL A 235 -10.73 12.33 7.02
CA VAL A 235 -10.48 11.09 7.78
C VAL A 235 -11.48 11.00 8.92
N VAL A 236 -12.11 9.84 9.05
CA VAL A 236 -12.99 9.50 10.16
C VAL A 236 -12.53 8.21 10.85
N VAL A 237 -12.76 8.06 12.13
CA VAL A 237 -12.41 6.86 12.88
C VAL A 237 -13.60 5.91 12.94
N GLN A 238 -13.43 4.69 12.44
CA GLN A 238 -14.40 3.60 12.49
C GLN A 238 -13.75 2.39 13.18
N PRO A 239 -13.86 2.29 14.51
CA PRO A 239 -13.07 1.35 15.31
C PRO A 239 -13.27 -0.11 14.97
N GLN A 240 -14.47 -0.49 14.52
CA GLN A 240 -14.79 -1.88 14.18
C GLN A 240 -14.22 -2.33 12.84
N SER A 241 -13.72 -1.41 12.00
CA SER A 241 -13.23 -1.68 10.65
C SER A 241 -14.23 -2.43 9.76
N ILE A 242 -15.52 -2.09 9.89
CA ILE A 242 -16.63 -2.67 9.10
C ILE A 242 -16.93 -1.78 7.91
N ILE A 243 -16.98 -0.46 8.09
CA ILE A 243 -17.05 0.51 6.99
C ILE A 243 -15.62 0.76 6.54
N HIS A 244 -15.29 0.36 5.30
CA HIS A 244 -13.94 0.49 4.79
C HIS A 244 -13.65 1.87 4.17
N SER A 245 -14.63 2.60 3.70
CA SER A 245 -14.64 4.05 3.38
C SER A 245 -15.97 4.43 2.75
N MET A 246 -16.17 5.75 2.51
CA MET A 246 -17.41 6.29 2.02
C MET A 246 -17.13 7.42 1.01
N VAL A 247 -18.10 7.66 0.11
CA VAL A 247 -18.10 8.76 -0.85
C VAL A 247 -19.37 9.57 -0.65
N GLU A 248 -19.23 10.87 -0.43
CA GLU A 248 -20.34 11.82 -0.44
C GLU A 248 -20.39 12.53 -1.79
N PHE A 249 -21.54 12.47 -2.45
CA PHE A 249 -21.79 13.11 -3.73
C PHE A 249 -22.34 14.53 -3.55
N CYS A 250 -22.41 15.29 -4.65
CA CYS A 250 -22.81 16.71 -4.61
C CYS A 250 -24.26 16.94 -4.16
N ASP A 251 -25.12 15.94 -4.25
CA ASP A 251 -26.51 15.96 -3.76
C ASP A 251 -26.63 15.65 -2.25
N GLY A 252 -25.52 15.32 -1.60
CA GLY A 252 -25.45 14.93 -0.18
C GLY A 252 -25.69 13.45 0.08
N ALA A 253 -25.89 12.62 -0.96
CA ALA A 253 -25.95 11.17 -0.79
C ALA A 253 -24.58 10.62 -0.40
N VAL A 254 -24.54 9.67 0.53
CA VAL A 254 -23.32 8.98 0.96
C VAL A 254 -23.43 7.51 0.61
N LYS A 255 -22.48 7.00 -0.20
CA LYS A 255 -22.30 5.56 -0.43
C LYS A 255 -21.15 5.04 0.39
N ALA A 256 -21.32 3.88 0.99
CA ALA A 256 -20.31 3.22 1.81
C ALA A 256 -20.13 1.77 1.38
N GLN A 257 -18.89 1.28 1.38
CA GLN A 257 -18.64 -0.14 1.23
C GLN A 257 -18.36 -0.74 2.62
N LEU A 258 -19.10 -1.80 2.93
CA LEU A 258 -18.98 -2.54 4.18
C LEU A 258 -18.47 -3.96 3.90
N GLY A 259 -17.65 -4.47 4.81
CA GLY A 259 -17.11 -5.84 4.75
C GLY A 259 -16.49 -6.26 6.06
N THR A 260 -16.15 -7.53 6.18
CA THR A 260 -15.26 -8.01 7.23
C THR A 260 -13.83 -7.49 6.98
N PRO A 261 -12.98 -7.32 8.00
CA PRO A 261 -11.60 -6.88 7.84
C PRO A 261 -10.74 -8.01 7.21
N ASP A 262 -10.86 -8.19 5.90
CA ASP A 262 -10.18 -9.20 5.11
C ASP A 262 -9.71 -8.60 3.77
N MET A 263 -8.41 -8.70 3.47
CA MET A 263 -7.84 -8.18 2.23
C MET A 263 -8.23 -9.00 0.98
N LYS A 264 -8.80 -10.18 1.14
CA LYS A 264 -9.25 -11.01 0.00
C LYS A 264 -10.34 -10.32 -0.80
N LEU A 265 -11.22 -9.53 -0.16
CA LEU A 265 -12.28 -8.80 -0.87
C LEU A 265 -11.72 -7.74 -1.83
N PRO A 266 -10.89 -6.78 -1.40
CA PRO A 266 -10.31 -5.79 -2.31
C PRO A 266 -9.38 -6.41 -3.35
N ILE A 267 -8.58 -7.40 -2.99
CA ILE A 267 -7.72 -8.13 -3.95
C ILE A 267 -8.57 -8.79 -5.03
N GLN A 268 -9.59 -9.55 -4.64
CA GLN A 268 -10.47 -10.22 -5.61
C GLN A 268 -11.19 -9.22 -6.52
N TYR A 269 -11.67 -8.11 -5.95
CA TYR A 269 -12.33 -7.08 -6.75
C TYR A 269 -11.39 -6.45 -7.78
N ALA A 270 -10.14 -6.17 -7.42
CA ALA A 270 -9.13 -5.69 -8.36
C ALA A 270 -8.83 -6.69 -9.48
N LEU A 271 -8.73 -7.98 -9.16
CA LEU A 271 -8.44 -9.02 -10.15
C LEU A 271 -9.60 -9.29 -11.12
N TYR A 272 -10.83 -9.14 -10.69
CA TYR A 272 -12.02 -9.48 -11.48
C TYR A 272 -12.82 -8.26 -11.96
N TYR A 273 -12.40 -7.05 -11.59
CA TYR A 273 -13.14 -5.84 -11.97
C TYR A 273 -13.61 -5.85 -13.44
N PRO A 274 -14.86 -5.50 -13.74
CA PRO A 274 -15.89 -4.99 -12.81
C PRO A 274 -16.77 -6.08 -12.15
N GLU A 275 -16.49 -7.36 -12.36
CA GLU A 275 -17.29 -8.48 -11.87
C GLU A 275 -17.09 -8.71 -10.37
N ARG A 276 -18.18 -9.12 -9.68
CA ARG A 276 -18.12 -9.63 -8.33
C ARG A 276 -18.14 -11.14 -8.32
N ARG A 277 -17.19 -11.75 -7.64
CA ARG A 277 -17.09 -13.22 -7.50
C ARG A 277 -17.38 -13.62 -6.06
N LYS A 278 -17.88 -14.86 -5.89
CA LYS A 278 -18.09 -15.42 -4.55
C LYS A 278 -16.74 -15.50 -3.82
N LEU A 279 -16.70 -14.98 -2.59
CA LEU A 279 -15.57 -15.15 -1.69
C LEU A 279 -15.85 -16.27 -0.69
N THR A 280 -14.79 -16.96 -0.25
CA THR A 280 -14.88 -18.00 0.79
C THR A 280 -14.68 -17.42 2.20
N SER A 281 -14.41 -16.11 2.31
CA SER A 281 -14.27 -15.41 3.58
C SER A 281 -15.61 -15.22 4.30
N ASP A 282 -15.55 -14.96 5.60
CA ASP A 282 -16.72 -14.63 6.40
C ASP A 282 -17.45 -13.41 5.85
N THR A 283 -18.77 -13.41 5.97
CA THR A 283 -19.63 -12.28 5.59
C THR A 283 -20.16 -11.56 6.81
N LEU A 284 -20.54 -10.27 6.65
CA LEU A 284 -21.15 -9.51 7.73
C LEU A 284 -22.49 -10.12 8.12
N ASP A 285 -22.67 -10.31 9.43
CA ASP A 285 -23.94 -10.66 10.05
C ASP A 285 -24.53 -9.43 10.73
N PHE A 286 -25.45 -8.75 10.05
CA PHE A 286 -26.04 -7.52 10.54
C PHE A 286 -26.82 -7.69 11.86
N ALA A 287 -27.30 -8.90 12.16
CA ALA A 287 -27.98 -9.18 13.42
C ALA A 287 -27.02 -9.21 14.62
N LYS A 288 -25.73 -9.50 14.37
CA LYS A 288 -24.69 -9.56 15.41
C LYS A 288 -23.79 -8.32 15.46
N MET A 289 -23.86 -7.48 14.45
CA MET A 289 -22.92 -6.37 14.27
C MET A 289 -23.03 -5.28 15.37
N GLY A 290 -24.21 -5.09 15.94
CA GLY A 290 -24.45 -4.05 16.95
C GLY A 290 -24.42 -2.63 16.41
N ASN A 291 -23.94 -1.68 17.21
CA ASN A 291 -23.86 -0.28 16.82
C ASN A 291 -22.62 -0.01 15.98
N ILE A 292 -22.77 0.77 14.90
CA ILE A 292 -21.66 1.32 14.13
C ILE A 292 -21.23 2.64 14.81
N ILE A 293 -19.93 2.75 15.10
CA ILE A 293 -19.33 3.93 15.71
C ILE A 293 -18.55 4.67 14.65
N ILE A 294 -18.76 5.99 14.56
CA ILE A 294 -17.94 6.89 13.74
C ILE A 294 -17.53 8.06 14.65
N ASP A 295 -16.21 8.26 14.74
CA ASP A 295 -15.57 9.31 15.54
C ASP A 295 -14.64 10.17 14.67
N THR A 296 -14.17 11.28 15.25
CA THR A 296 -13.11 12.10 14.66
C THR A 296 -11.73 11.63 15.13
N PRO A 297 -10.69 11.69 14.27
CA PRO A 297 -9.33 11.37 14.70
C PRO A 297 -8.78 12.43 15.66
N ASP A 298 -8.08 11.99 16.70
CA ASP A 298 -7.32 12.88 17.60
C ASP A 298 -6.01 13.32 16.91
N ARG A 299 -6.07 14.45 16.21
CA ARG A 299 -4.95 15.00 15.45
C ARG A 299 -3.96 15.78 16.32
N GLU A 300 -4.33 16.14 17.54
CA GLU A 300 -3.41 16.78 18.49
C GLU A 300 -2.40 15.78 19.04
N THR A 301 -2.88 14.59 19.41
CA THR A 301 -2.05 13.50 19.90
C THR A 301 -1.29 12.80 18.75
N PHE A 302 -1.95 12.56 17.61
CA PHE A 302 -1.43 11.78 16.48
C PHE A 302 -1.23 12.65 15.24
N LYS A 303 -0.01 13.15 15.05
CA LYS A 303 0.33 14.12 14.00
C LYS A 303 0.41 13.54 12.57
N GLY A 304 0.36 12.22 12.40
CA GLY A 304 0.60 11.57 11.11
C GLY A 304 -0.28 12.07 9.97
N ILE A 305 -1.56 12.35 10.26
CA ILE A 305 -2.51 12.89 9.27
C ILE A 305 -2.14 14.34 8.90
N ASP A 306 -1.73 15.17 9.87
CA ASP A 306 -1.38 16.57 9.62
C ASP A 306 -0.13 16.71 8.78
N PHE A 307 0.88 15.87 9.01
CA PHE A 307 2.07 15.82 8.16
C PHE A 307 1.72 15.46 6.71
N ALA A 308 0.81 14.53 6.50
CA ALA A 308 0.37 14.17 5.15
C ALA A 308 -0.36 15.33 4.46
N TYR A 309 -1.27 16.02 5.15
CA TYR A 309 -1.93 17.20 4.58
C TYR A 309 -0.94 18.34 4.31
N SER A 310 0.06 18.53 5.16
CA SER A 310 1.16 19.47 4.92
C SER A 310 1.94 19.08 3.68
N ALA A 311 2.34 17.81 3.58
CA ALA A 311 3.12 17.30 2.45
C ALA A 311 2.37 17.45 1.12
N ILE A 312 1.08 17.08 1.07
CA ILE A 312 0.28 17.12 -0.15
C ILE A 312 -0.06 18.57 -0.60
N ARG A 313 -0.22 19.51 0.34
CA ARG A 313 -0.44 20.94 0.03
C ARG A 313 0.84 21.60 -0.45
N THR A 314 1.98 21.24 0.13
CA THR A 314 3.28 21.69 -0.33
C THR A 314 3.59 21.14 -1.73
N GLY A 315 3.29 19.87 -1.98
CA GLY A 315 3.49 19.22 -3.28
C GLY A 315 4.95 18.94 -3.59
N GLY A 316 5.25 18.76 -4.87
CA GLY A 316 6.60 18.45 -5.34
C GLY A 316 7.18 17.18 -4.68
N SER A 317 8.42 17.31 -4.22
CA SER A 317 9.13 16.20 -3.54
C SER A 317 8.75 16.00 -2.06
N MET A 318 7.88 16.86 -1.46
CA MET A 318 7.55 16.78 -0.04
C MET A 318 6.84 15.46 0.36
N PRO A 319 5.91 14.87 -0.43
CA PRO A 319 5.36 13.55 -0.12
C PRO A 319 6.40 12.44 -0.07
N THR A 320 7.46 12.53 -0.89
CA THR A 320 8.60 11.60 -0.84
C THR A 320 9.37 11.74 0.47
N VAL A 321 9.62 12.97 0.92
CA VAL A 321 10.27 13.22 2.22
C VAL A 321 9.45 12.64 3.37
N PHE A 322 8.14 12.92 3.40
CA PHE A 322 7.23 12.39 4.40
C PHE A 322 7.27 10.86 4.46
N ASN A 323 7.18 10.20 3.29
CA ASN A 323 7.24 8.74 3.22
C ASN A 323 8.58 8.19 3.69
N ALA A 324 9.70 8.70 3.14
CA ALA A 324 11.04 8.20 3.45
C ALA A 324 11.42 8.43 4.93
N ALA A 325 11.07 9.59 5.47
CA ALA A 325 11.31 9.89 6.89
C ALA A 325 10.52 8.95 7.80
N ASN A 326 9.26 8.68 7.47
CA ASN A 326 8.45 7.69 8.20
C ASN A 326 9.04 6.28 8.09
N GLU A 327 9.44 5.83 6.90
CA GLU A 327 10.03 4.50 6.73
C GLU A 327 11.26 4.32 7.61
N LYS A 328 12.18 5.28 7.58
CA LYS A 328 13.40 5.23 8.39
C LYS A 328 13.11 5.33 9.88
N ALA A 329 12.23 6.23 10.31
CA ALA A 329 11.86 6.38 11.71
C ALA A 329 11.17 5.12 12.26
N VAL A 330 10.28 4.50 11.49
CA VAL A 330 9.63 3.25 11.89
C VAL A 330 10.63 2.09 11.95
N GLU A 331 11.58 2.01 11.02
CA GLU A 331 12.69 1.05 11.08
C GLU A 331 13.47 1.21 12.40
N MET A 332 13.90 2.43 12.73
CA MET A 332 14.62 2.73 13.98
C MET A 332 13.78 2.40 15.23
N PHE A 333 12.51 2.71 15.23
CA PHE A 333 11.61 2.34 16.33
C PHE A 333 11.50 0.82 16.51
N LEU A 334 11.32 0.09 15.41
CA LEU A 334 11.22 -1.38 15.43
C LEU A 334 12.52 -2.05 15.91
N HIS A 335 13.69 -1.41 15.72
CA HIS A 335 14.97 -1.83 16.26
C HIS A 335 15.22 -1.34 17.69
N LYS A 336 14.30 -0.52 18.25
CA LYS A 336 14.40 0.08 19.60
C LYS A 336 15.51 1.13 19.73
N ASP A 337 15.90 1.75 18.61
CA ASP A 337 16.92 2.82 18.58
C ASP A 337 16.29 4.17 18.98
N ILE A 338 14.97 4.32 18.82
CA ILE A 338 14.20 5.52 19.17
C ILE A 338 12.90 5.15 19.90
N GLN A 339 12.31 6.15 20.56
CA GLN A 339 10.99 6.06 21.20
C GLN A 339 9.88 6.36 20.20
N PHE A 340 8.63 5.97 20.53
CA PHE A 340 7.47 6.12 19.65
C PHE A 340 7.22 7.56 19.17
N LEU A 341 7.26 8.53 20.08
CA LEU A 341 7.01 9.94 19.74
C LEU A 341 8.12 10.54 18.86
N GLN A 342 9.34 10.01 18.92
CA GLN A 342 10.44 10.47 18.07
C GLN A 342 10.21 10.16 16.59
N ILE A 343 9.28 9.25 16.25
CA ILE A 343 8.84 9.05 14.86
C ILE A 343 8.33 10.37 14.28
N TYR A 344 7.47 11.09 15.02
CA TYR A 344 6.94 12.39 14.58
C TYR A 344 8.03 13.46 14.49
N ASP A 345 8.94 13.48 15.47
CA ASP A 345 10.01 14.48 15.51
C ASP A 345 10.96 14.31 14.29
N ILE A 346 11.26 13.07 13.89
CA ILE A 346 12.08 12.77 12.71
C ILE A 346 11.37 13.20 11.42
N ILE A 347 10.07 12.89 11.29
CA ILE A 347 9.28 13.30 10.12
C ILE A 347 9.28 14.81 10.00
N GLU A 348 8.95 15.53 11.07
CA GLU A 348 8.89 16.99 11.12
C GLU A 348 10.25 17.61 10.75
N MET A 349 11.33 17.14 11.37
CA MET A 349 12.71 17.57 11.12
C MET A 349 13.11 17.43 9.64
N CYS A 350 12.79 16.30 9.00
CA CYS A 350 13.11 16.09 7.59
C CYS A 350 12.27 16.98 6.67
N MET A 351 10.98 17.14 6.97
CA MET A 351 10.09 17.99 6.18
C MET A 351 10.50 19.47 6.26
N GLU A 352 10.96 19.96 7.42
CA GLU A 352 11.44 21.33 7.60
C GLU A 352 12.79 21.60 6.91
N ALA A 353 13.68 20.61 6.91
CA ALA A 353 15.04 20.78 6.37
C ALA A 353 15.10 20.65 4.84
N HIS A 354 14.09 20.05 4.21
CA HIS A 354 14.13 19.73 2.78
C HIS A 354 13.91 20.95 1.90
N LYS A 355 14.70 21.04 0.82
CA LYS A 355 14.47 22.00 -0.27
C LYS A 355 13.60 21.36 -1.34
N ILE A 356 12.40 21.89 -1.52
CA ILE A 356 11.38 21.34 -2.40
C ILE A 356 11.85 21.35 -3.86
N ILE A 357 11.69 20.21 -4.53
CA ILE A 357 11.76 20.06 -5.97
C ILE A 357 10.31 20.05 -6.48
N GLU A 358 9.90 21.10 -7.23
CA GLU A 358 8.48 21.31 -7.59
C GLU A 358 7.91 20.22 -8.49
N ASN A 359 8.67 19.73 -9.48
CA ASN A 359 8.26 18.69 -10.42
C ASN A 359 9.30 17.57 -10.44
N PRO A 360 9.38 16.73 -9.39
CA PRO A 360 10.43 15.73 -9.27
C PRO A 360 10.27 14.65 -10.33
N THR A 361 11.37 14.30 -10.99
CA THR A 361 11.48 13.11 -11.84
C THR A 361 11.62 11.86 -10.98
N LEU A 362 11.56 10.67 -11.59
CA LEU A 362 11.84 9.43 -10.85
C LEU A 362 13.24 9.43 -10.21
N THR A 363 14.24 10.01 -10.87
CA THR A 363 15.58 10.15 -10.31
C THR A 363 15.55 11.04 -9.07
N ASP A 364 14.91 12.21 -9.16
CA ASP A 364 14.79 13.14 -8.03
C ASP A 364 14.07 12.50 -6.84
N ILE A 365 13.07 11.64 -7.09
CA ILE A 365 12.34 10.90 -6.05
C ILE A 365 13.29 9.96 -5.29
N PHE A 366 14.10 9.15 -5.99
CA PHE A 366 15.05 8.25 -5.35
C PHE A 366 16.22 9.00 -4.67
N GLU A 367 16.69 10.08 -5.27
CA GLU A 367 17.71 10.95 -4.65
C GLU A 367 17.16 11.64 -3.39
N THR A 368 15.88 12.03 -3.38
CA THR A 368 15.22 12.59 -2.20
C THR A 368 15.11 11.54 -1.09
N GLU A 369 14.74 10.30 -1.38
CA GLU A 369 14.72 9.20 -0.42
C GLU A 369 16.10 9.00 0.21
N GLN A 370 17.13 8.90 -0.63
CA GLN A 370 18.51 8.73 -0.18
C GLN A 370 18.97 9.90 0.70
N TRP A 371 18.66 11.15 0.29
CA TRP A 371 18.95 12.34 1.08
C TRP A 371 18.31 12.29 2.47
N VAL A 372 17.05 11.85 2.57
CA VAL A 372 16.35 11.72 3.87
C VAL A 372 17.09 10.73 4.76
N TYR A 373 17.46 9.56 4.24
CA TYR A 373 18.17 8.53 5.03
C TYR A 373 19.51 9.04 5.52
N GLU A 374 20.31 9.67 4.66
CA GLU A 374 21.60 10.27 5.03
C GLU A 374 21.45 11.40 6.04
N TYR A 375 20.40 12.23 5.92
CA TYR A 375 20.11 13.31 6.83
C TYR A 375 19.79 12.80 8.23
N ILE A 376 18.96 11.77 8.36
CA ILE A 376 18.62 11.13 9.63
C ILE A 376 19.87 10.48 10.24
N GLU A 377 20.63 9.71 9.48
CA GLU A 377 21.85 9.06 9.97
C GLU A 377 22.87 10.08 10.48
N LYS A 378 23.07 11.19 9.78
CA LYS A 378 23.95 12.26 10.22
C LYS A 378 23.47 12.93 11.50
N TYR A 379 22.17 13.03 11.73
CA TYR A 379 21.59 13.62 12.94
C TYR A 379 21.81 12.71 14.17
N PHE A 380 21.61 11.41 14.03
CA PHE A 380 21.73 10.46 15.12
C PHE A 380 23.17 9.96 15.40
N ASN A 381 24.09 10.10 14.44
CA ASN A 381 25.51 9.79 14.62
C ASN A 381 26.33 10.97 15.19
N ARG A 382 25.70 12.05 15.61
CA ARG A 382 26.28 13.18 16.36
C ARG A 382 26.08 12.98 17.85
#